data_e0916771a8d21f2c1135ddc9dfa80026
#
_entry.id   e0916771a8d21f2c1135ddc9dfa80026
#
_cell.length_a   1.000
_cell.length_b   1.000
_cell.length_c   1.000
_cell.angle_alpha   90.00
_cell.angle_beta   90.00
_cell.angle_gamma   90.00
#
_symmetry.space_group_name_H-M   'P 1'
#
loop_
_entity.id
_entity.type
_entity.pdbx_description
1 polymer ?
#
loop_
_entity_poly.entity_id
_entity_poly.type
_entity_poly.pdbx_seq_one_letter_code
_entity_poly.pdbx_strand_id
1 'polypeptide(L)'
;MKQFLFILLILFSVNLSGQDCTEIYLIRHAEKDRSDIKNKNPHLNGLGKNRALKWVEVFKNVQFDKIFSTNYNRTIETATPISHEKKIEISIYSPSNIDYENFKSEILGKKVLVVGHSNTIPFFVNGLIDKEVYQQIDDLNNANLYKVTICNDNITHSLLYIN
;
A
#
# COMPACT_ATOMS: atom_id res chain seq x y z
N MET A 1 53.10 -46.49 8.44
CA MET A 1 52.75 -45.27 7.67
C MET A 1 51.24 -45.09 7.74
N LYS A 2 50.76 -44.15 8.57
CA LYS A 2 49.32 -43.84 8.71
C LYS A 2 48.97 -42.72 7.73
N GLN A 3 48.15 -43.02 6.74
CA GLN A 3 47.63 -42.00 5.81
C GLN A 3 46.51 -41.23 6.53
N PHE A 4 46.72 -39.92 6.74
CA PHE A 4 45.69 -38.99 7.19
C PHE A 4 44.85 -38.57 5.97
N LEU A 5 43.60 -39.02 5.92
CA LEU A 5 42.63 -38.60 4.93
C LEU A 5 42.03 -37.27 5.39
N PHE A 6 42.41 -36.16 4.77
CA PHE A 6 41.86 -34.84 5.02
C PHE A 6 40.54 -34.75 4.25
N ILE A 7 39.40 -34.90 4.93
CA ILE A 7 38.06 -34.60 4.34
C ILE A 7 37.86 -33.10 4.38
N LEU A 8 38.02 -32.44 3.24
CA LEU A 8 37.68 -31.02 3.06
C LEU A 8 36.16 -30.87 2.99
N LEU A 9 35.52 -30.50 4.12
CA LEU A 9 34.10 -30.21 4.19
C LEU A 9 33.86 -28.81 3.57
N ILE A 10 33.52 -28.75 2.30
CA ILE A 10 33.12 -27.52 1.65
C ILE A 10 31.72 -27.18 2.17
N LEU A 11 31.63 -26.27 3.14
CA LEU A 11 30.38 -25.65 3.55
C LEU A 11 29.85 -24.78 2.40
N PHE A 12 28.97 -25.33 1.59
CA PHE A 12 28.16 -24.57 0.66
C PHE A 12 27.19 -23.73 1.50
N SER A 13 27.55 -22.48 1.79
CA SER A 13 26.64 -21.50 2.33
C SER A 13 25.59 -21.20 1.26
N VAL A 14 24.49 -21.92 1.28
CA VAL A 14 23.30 -21.56 0.51
C VAL A 14 22.80 -20.28 1.15
N ASN A 15 23.10 -19.13 0.54
CA ASN A 15 22.42 -17.90 0.85
C ASN A 15 20.95 -18.09 0.45
N LEU A 16 20.11 -18.55 1.39
CA LEU A 16 18.68 -18.45 1.26
C LEU A 16 18.33 -16.96 1.35
N SER A 17 18.52 -16.24 0.25
CA SER A 17 17.91 -14.92 0.11
C SER A 17 16.42 -15.14 0.20
N GLY A 18 15.85 -14.86 1.36
CA GLY A 18 14.40 -14.75 1.50
C GLY A 18 13.95 -13.78 0.42
N GLN A 19 13.05 -14.25 -0.43
CA GLN A 19 12.56 -13.49 -1.56
C GLN A 19 11.73 -12.34 -1.00
N ASP A 20 12.29 -11.13 -0.97
CA ASP A 20 11.62 -9.93 -0.48
C ASP A 20 10.53 -9.55 -1.50
N CYS A 21 9.30 -10.02 -1.25
CA CYS A 21 8.15 -9.64 -2.04
C CYS A 21 7.78 -8.18 -1.75
N THR A 22 7.39 -7.46 -2.78
CA THR A 22 6.78 -6.14 -2.65
C THR A 22 5.32 -6.30 -2.24
N GLU A 23 4.89 -5.64 -1.18
CA GLU A 23 3.49 -5.62 -0.73
C GLU A 23 2.93 -4.20 -0.83
N ILE A 24 1.84 -4.04 -1.57
CA ILE A 24 1.21 -2.75 -1.78
C ILE A 24 -0.19 -2.81 -1.19
N TYR A 25 -0.46 -1.95 -0.23
CA TYR A 25 -1.76 -1.78 0.41
C TYR A 25 -2.38 -0.49 -0.11
N LEU A 26 -3.59 -0.56 -0.66
CA LEU A 26 -4.23 0.60 -1.26
C LEU A 26 -5.60 0.80 -0.62
N ILE A 27 -5.88 2.02 -0.17
CA ILE A 27 -7.15 2.40 0.43
C ILE A 27 -7.66 3.71 -0.16
N ARG A 28 -8.99 3.84 -0.17
CA ARG A 28 -9.64 5.13 -0.41
C ARG A 28 -9.53 5.99 0.84
N HIS A 29 -9.49 7.33 0.67
CA HIS A 29 -9.66 8.26 1.79
C HIS A 29 -10.91 7.94 2.62
N ALA A 30 -10.88 8.21 3.91
CA ALA A 30 -12.00 8.05 4.83
C ALA A 30 -13.14 9.06 4.53
N GLU A 31 -14.22 9.02 5.28
CA GLU A 31 -15.43 9.82 5.06
C GLU A 31 -15.14 11.32 5.13
N LYS A 32 -15.35 12.00 4.01
CA LYS A 32 -15.16 13.45 3.89
C LYS A 32 -16.38 14.23 4.37
N ASP A 33 -16.17 15.48 4.76
CA ASP A 33 -17.24 16.45 4.97
C ASP A 33 -17.94 16.74 3.63
N ARG A 34 -19.27 16.68 3.64
CA ARG A 34 -20.16 16.91 2.48
C ARG A 34 -21.10 18.10 2.71
N SER A 35 -20.89 18.88 3.78
CA SER A 35 -21.76 20.02 4.13
C SER A 35 -21.72 21.13 3.08
N ASP A 36 -20.57 21.33 2.42
CA ASP A 36 -20.42 22.26 1.31
C ASP A 36 -20.08 21.49 0.01
N ILE A 37 -21.09 21.37 -0.86
CA ILE A 37 -20.96 20.70 -2.17
C ILE A 37 -19.98 21.42 -3.12
N LYS A 38 -19.73 22.71 -2.92
CA LYS A 38 -18.80 23.48 -3.74
C LYS A 38 -17.34 23.28 -3.32
N ASN A 39 -17.10 22.79 -2.12
CA ASN A 39 -15.76 22.54 -1.64
C ASN A 39 -15.15 21.31 -2.34
N LYS A 40 -14.20 21.54 -3.23
CA LYS A 40 -13.51 20.48 -3.98
C LYS A 40 -12.43 19.76 -3.16
N ASN A 41 -11.99 20.34 -2.05
CA ASN A 41 -10.97 19.76 -1.17
C ASN A 41 -11.43 19.71 0.30
N PRO A 42 -12.55 19.01 0.61
CA PRO A 42 -13.07 18.91 1.96
C PRO A 42 -12.13 18.10 2.86
N HIS A 43 -12.19 18.42 4.16
CA HIS A 43 -11.59 17.66 5.24
C HIS A 43 -12.38 16.38 5.54
N LEU A 44 -11.85 15.53 6.40
CA LEU A 44 -12.60 14.40 6.96
C LEU A 44 -13.68 14.92 7.93
N ASN A 45 -14.84 14.26 7.90
CA ASN A 45 -15.85 14.44 8.96
C ASN A 45 -15.49 13.58 10.20
N GLY A 46 -16.36 13.58 11.22
CA GLY A 46 -16.13 12.82 12.45
C GLY A 46 -15.99 11.31 12.22
N LEU A 47 -16.82 10.72 11.34
CA LEU A 47 -16.73 9.30 11.00
C LEU A 47 -15.41 9.00 10.27
N GLY A 48 -14.99 9.87 9.36
CA GLY A 48 -13.73 9.72 8.65
C GLY A 48 -12.50 9.79 9.56
N LYS A 49 -12.52 10.67 10.56
CA LYS A 49 -11.44 10.71 11.57
C LYS A 49 -11.37 9.40 12.37
N ASN A 50 -12.51 8.84 12.76
CA ASN A 50 -12.55 7.54 13.42
C ASN A 50 -12.06 6.41 12.53
N ARG A 51 -12.43 6.42 11.24
CA ARG A 51 -11.93 5.43 10.27
C ARG A 51 -10.42 5.56 10.04
N ALA A 52 -9.88 6.76 9.99
CA ALA A 52 -8.43 6.98 9.89
C ALA A 52 -7.67 6.37 11.08
N LEU A 53 -8.22 6.49 12.29
CA LEU A 53 -7.69 5.81 13.48
C LEU A 53 -7.85 4.29 13.41
N LYS A 54 -8.98 3.79 12.88
CA LYS A 54 -9.19 2.35 12.66
C LYS A 54 -8.15 1.75 11.72
N TRP A 55 -7.74 2.46 10.69
CA TRP A 55 -6.68 2.01 9.80
C TRP A 55 -5.33 1.82 10.53
N VAL A 56 -5.04 2.59 11.59
CA VAL A 56 -3.86 2.34 12.44
C VAL A 56 -3.91 0.94 13.05
N GLU A 57 -5.07 0.54 13.60
CA GLU A 57 -5.24 -0.79 14.19
C GLU A 57 -5.17 -1.90 13.15
N VAL A 58 -5.79 -1.71 11.98
CA VAL A 58 -5.74 -2.67 10.86
C VAL A 58 -4.29 -2.92 10.41
N PHE A 59 -3.49 -1.87 10.34
CA PHE A 59 -2.09 -1.95 9.91
C PHE A 59 -1.09 -2.09 11.08
N LYS A 60 -1.55 -2.38 12.28
CA LYS A 60 -0.71 -2.45 13.48
C LYS A 60 0.54 -3.32 13.28
N ASN A 61 0.34 -4.50 12.70
CA ASN A 61 1.42 -5.49 12.48
C ASN A 61 2.10 -5.37 11.10
N VAL A 62 1.71 -4.38 10.27
CA VAL A 62 2.37 -4.13 8.98
C VAL A 62 3.46 -3.08 9.19
N GLN A 63 4.71 -3.45 8.88
CA GLN A 63 5.83 -2.51 8.87
C GLN A 63 5.92 -1.91 7.48
N PHE A 64 5.42 -0.68 7.31
CA PHE A 64 5.54 0.05 6.06
C PHE A 64 6.93 0.65 5.90
N ASP A 65 7.42 0.70 4.65
CA ASP A 65 8.64 1.41 4.26
C ASP A 65 8.33 2.79 3.69
N LYS A 66 7.15 2.93 3.05
CA LYS A 66 6.69 4.18 2.46
C LYS A 66 5.17 4.33 2.57
N ILE A 67 4.72 5.58 2.65
CA ILE A 67 3.31 5.95 2.61
C ILE A 67 3.12 7.00 1.53
N PHE A 68 2.23 6.72 0.58
CA PHE A 68 1.88 7.62 -0.52
C PHE A 68 0.47 8.16 -0.34
N SER A 69 0.26 9.43 -0.66
CA SER A 69 -1.06 10.08 -0.67
C SER A 69 -1.18 11.03 -1.85
N THR A 70 -2.39 11.22 -2.36
CA THR A 70 -2.66 12.36 -3.24
C THR A 70 -2.68 13.66 -2.42
N ASN A 71 -2.47 14.81 -3.08
CA ASN A 71 -2.44 16.12 -2.40
C ASN A 71 -3.84 16.69 -2.15
N TYR A 72 -4.63 15.99 -1.33
CA TYR A 72 -5.96 16.42 -0.87
C TYR A 72 -6.07 16.28 0.64
N ASN A 73 -6.80 17.21 1.29
CA ASN A 73 -6.98 17.17 2.75
C ASN A 73 -7.45 15.78 3.22
N ARG A 74 -8.50 15.24 2.64
CA ARG A 74 -9.08 13.95 3.02
C ARG A 74 -8.15 12.75 2.88
N THR A 75 -7.26 12.74 1.88
CA THR A 75 -6.29 11.63 1.70
C THR A 75 -5.12 11.77 2.66
N ILE A 76 -4.60 12.98 2.82
CA ILE A 76 -3.53 13.28 3.78
C ILE A 76 -4.01 12.98 5.20
N GLU A 77 -5.19 13.47 5.60
CA GLU A 77 -5.77 13.24 6.92
C GLU A 77 -6.07 11.76 7.19
N THR A 78 -6.39 10.96 6.15
CA THR A 78 -6.54 9.50 6.29
C THR A 78 -5.19 8.83 6.55
N ALA A 79 -4.12 9.28 5.90
CA ALA A 79 -2.78 8.71 6.03
C ALA A 79 -2.06 9.17 7.31
N THR A 80 -2.35 10.37 7.81
CA THR A 80 -1.62 11.03 8.91
C THR A 80 -1.51 10.18 10.19
N PRO A 81 -2.58 9.57 10.72
CA PRO A 81 -2.46 8.76 11.93
C PRO A 81 -1.51 7.56 11.75
N ILE A 82 -1.53 6.91 10.56
CA ILE A 82 -0.64 5.80 10.23
C ILE A 82 0.80 6.30 10.11
N SER A 83 1.01 7.43 9.44
CA SER A 83 2.30 8.09 9.29
C SER A 83 2.95 8.39 10.64
N HIS A 84 2.17 8.94 11.57
CA HIS A 84 2.65 9.23 12.93
C HIS A 84 3.01 7.96 13.70
N GLU A 85 2.14 6.95 13.67
CA GLU A 85 2.38 5.67 14.38
C GLU A 85 3.61 4.95 13.85
N LYS A 86 3.79 4.93 12.53
CA LYS A 86 4.91 4.25 11.87
C LYS A 86 6.17 5.12 11.76
N LYS A 87 6.09 6.42 12.06
CA LYS A 87 7.17 7.42 11.92
C LYS A 87 7.71 7.49 10.48
N ILE A 88 6.81 7.46 9.50
CA ILE A 88 7.11 7.51 8.07
C ILE A 88 6.46 8.75 7.48
N GLU A 89 7.22 9.57 6.75
CA GLU A 89 6.70 10.74 6.06
C GLU A 89 5.78 10.34 4.90
N ILE A 90 4.75 11.17 4.66
CA ILE A 90 3.82 10.96 3.55
C ILE A 90 4.44 11.55 2.29
N SER A 91 4.68 10.71 1.29
CA SER A 91 5.09 11.11 -0.05
C SER A 91 3.86 11.43 -0.91
N ILE A 92 3.87 12.60 -1.55
CA ILE A 92 2.77 13.00 -2.43
C ILE A 92 2.96 12.40 -3.82
N TYR A 93 1.89 11.81 -4.37
CA TYR A 93 1.86 11.33 -5.75
C TYR A 93 0.71 11.93 -6.55
N SER A 94 0.86 12.00 -7.87
CA SER A 94 -0.22 12.35 -8.80
C SER A 94 -0.90 11.08 -9.31
N PRO A 95 -2.24 10.96 -9.20
CA PRO A 95 -2.95 9.80 -9.72
C PRO A 95 -3.14 9.84 -11.24
N SER A 96 -2.76 10.94 -11.89
CA SER A 96 -2.80 11.09 -13.34
C SER A 96 -1.47 10.65 -13.94
N ASN A 97 -1.51 9.83 -14.99
CA ASN A 97 -0.33 9.39 -15.74
C ASN A 97 0.73 8.68 -14.86
N ILE A 98 0.29 7.68 -14.08
CA ILE A 98 1.20 6.87 -13.27
C ILE A 98 2.10 6.05 -14.19
N ASP A 99 3.41 6.22 -14.05
CA ASP A 99 4.41 5.32 -14.62
C ASP A 99 4.54 4.09 -13.69
N TYR A 100 3.81 3.02 -14.02
CA TYR A 100 3.76 1.81 -13.19
C TYR A 100 5.10 1.08 -13.13
N GLU A 101 5.90 1.10 -14.18
CA GLU A 101 7.21 0.44 -14.19
C GLU A 101 8.19 1.17 -13.27
N ASN A 102 8.23 2.50 -13.36
CA ASN A 102 9.03 3.30 -12.45
C ASN A 102 8.55 3.16 -10.99
N PHE A 103 7.22 3.16 -10.76
CA PHE A 103 6.66 2.97 -9.42
C PHE A 103 7.04 1.60 -8.84
N LYS A 104 6.87 0.50 -9.60
CA LYS A 104 7.27 -0.86 -9.17
C LYS A 104 8.77 -0.92 -8.82
N SER A 105 9.61 -0.29 -9.64
CA SER A 105 11.05 -0.22 -9.40
C SER A 105 11.40 0.54 -8.10
N GLU A 106 10.72 1.66 -7.83
CA GLU A 106 10.92 2.48 -6.61
C GLU A 106 10.59 1.73 -5.32
N ILE A 107 9.58 0.84 -5.38
CA ILE A 107 9.07 0.12 -4.20
C ILE A 107 9.49 -1.35 -4.15
N LEU A 108 10.43 -1.79 -4.98
CA LEU A 108 10.89 -3.17 -5.04
C LEU A 108 11.34 -3.67 -3.65
N GLY A 109 10.81 -4.83 -3.22
CA GLY A 109 11.08 -5.43 -1.92
C GLY A 109 10.47 -4.69 -0.72
N LYS A 110 9.64 -3.65 -0.94
CA LYS A 110 9.07 -2.82 0.13
C LYS A 110 7.61 -3.12 0.41
N LYS A 111 7.17 -2.77 1.61
CA LYS A 111 5.76 -2.72 2.00
C LYS A 111 5.29 -1.27 2.00
N VAL A 112 4.32 -0.96 1.16
CA VAL A 112 3.89 0.42 0.97
C VAL A 112 2.38 0.59 1.14
N LEU A 113 1.97 1.76 1.64
CA LEU A 113 0.58 2.18 1.70
C LEU A 113 0.34 3.28 0.67
N VAL A 114 -0.76 3.15 -0.08
CA VAL A 114 -1.23 4.16 -1.04
C VAL A 114 -2.62 4.61 -0.65
N VAL A 115 -2.80 5.90 -0.40
CA VAL A 115 -4.10 6.50 -0.08
C VAL A 115 -4.56 7.37 -1.24
N GLY A 116 -5.74 7.07 -1.78
CA GLY A 116 -6.29 7.78 -2.93
C GLY A 116 -7.81 7.92 -2.89
N HIS A 117 -8.48 7.80 -4.05
CA HIS A 117 -9.90 8.10 -4.21
C HIS A 117 -10.67 6.89 -4.76
N SER A 118 -12.01 6.99 -4.73
CA SER A 118 -12.91 5.95 -5.25
C SER A 118 -12.66 5.62 -6.73
N ASN A 119 -12.26 6.61 -7.49
CA ASN A 119 -12.01 6.53 -8.93
C ASN A 119 -10.52 6.39 -9.30
N THR A 120 -9.61 6.32 -8.35
CA THR A 120 -8.17 6.18 -8.65
C THR A 120 -7.58 4.91 -8.08
N ILE A 121 -7.96 4.50 -6.88
CA ILE A 121 -7.42 3.31 -6.23
C ILE A 121 -7.69 2.02 -7.01
N PRO A 122 -8.93 1.71 -7.47
CA PRO A 122 -9.15 0.49 -8.26
C PRO A 122 -8.34 0.47 -9.56
N PHE A 123 -8.27 1.62 -10.26
CA PHE A 123 -7.49 1.71 -11.50
C PHE A 123 -5.99 1.65 -11.26
N PHE A 124 -5.52 2.14 -10.10
CA PHE A 124 -4.13 1.94 -9.71
C PHE A 124 -3.81 0.45 -9.53
N VAL A 125 -4.71 -0.29 -8.86
CA VAL A 125 -4.56 -1.76 -8.72
C VAL A 125 -4.57 -2.43 -10.08
N ASN A 126 -5.51 -2.08 -10.96
CA ASN A 126 -5.60 -2.62 -12.33
C ASN A 126 -4.29 -2.40 -13.11
N GLY A 127 -3.71 -1.20 -13.02
CA GLY A 127 -2.43 -0.92 -13.67
C GLY A 127 -1.24 -1.67 -13.07
N LEU A 128 -1.24 -1.92 -11.75
CA LEU A 128 -0.19 -2.74 -11.12
C LEU A 128 -0.22 -4.20 -11.59
N ILE A 129 -1.43 -4.75 -11.79
CA ILE A 129 -1.64 -6.16 -12.18
C ILE A 129 -1.79 -6.37 -13.69
N ASP A 130 -1.77 -5.28 -14.47
CA ASP A 130 -1.99 -5.27 -15.92
C ASP A 130 -3.28 -6.00 -16.35
N LYS A 131 -4.38 -5.77 -15.59
CA LYS A 131 -5.70 -6.38 -15.84
C LYS A 131 -6.82 -5.48 -15.35
N GLU A 132 -7.91 -5.39 -16.11
CA GLU A 132 -9.14 -4.68 -15.75
C GLU A 132 -10.04 -5.56 -14.84
N VAL A 133 -9.74 -5.60 -13.54
CA VAL A 133 -10.46 -6.42 -12.54
C VAL A 133 -11.39 -5.58 -11.69
N TYR A 134 -10.94 -4.42 -11.27
CA TYR A 134 -11.64 -3.59 -10.29
C TYR A 134 -12.28 -2.38 -10.94
N GLN A 135 -13.51 -2.10 -10.54
CA GLN A 135 -14.28 -0.92 -10.98
C GLN A 135 -14.25 0.17 -9.89
N GLN A 136 -14.73 1.36 -10.25
CA GLN A 136 -14.83 2.47 -9.30
C GLN A 136 -15.59 2.05 -8.05
N ILE A 137 -15.07 2.45 -6.88
CA ILE A 137 -15.68 2.21 -5.59
C ILE A 137 -16.94 3.06 -5.46
N ASP A 138 -18.01 2.45 -4.92
CA ASP A 138 -19.22 3.20 -4.55
C ASP A 138 -18.90 4.38 -3.63
N ASP A 139 -19.57 5.52 -3.85
CA ASP A 139 -19.23 6.76 -3.13
C ASP A 139 -19.51 6.70 -1.62
N LEU A 140 -20.33 5.78 -1.16
CA LEU A 140 -20.59 5.53 0.27
C LEU A 140 -19.64 4.50 0.89
N ASN A 141 -18.80 3.82 0.09
CA ASN A 141 -17.90 2.78 0.57
C ASN A 141 -16.49 3.36 0.79
N ASN A 142 -16.08 3.45 2.05
CA ASN A 142 -14.72 3.84 2.46
C ASN A 142 -13.98 2.70 3.17
N ALA A 143 -14.47 1.45 3.06
CA ALA A 143 -14.00 0.30 3.82
C ALA A 143 -13.14 -0.69 3.01
N ASN A 144 -12.96 -0.47 1.71
CA ASN A 144 -12.17 -1.34 0.85
C ASN A 144 -10.67 -1.21 1.15
N LEU A 145 -10.02 -2.36 1.31
CA LEU A 145 -8.57 -2.52 1.35
C LEU A 145 -8.15 -3.44 0.21
N TYR A 146 -7.40 -2.91 -0.72
CA TYR A 146 -6.75 -3.70 -1.78
C TYR A 146 -5.34 -4.06 -1.33
N LYS A 147 -4.95 -5.31 -1.53
CA LYS A 147 -3.57 -5.76 -1.35
C LYS A 147 -3.07 -6.33 -2.66
N VAL A 148 -1.93 -5.85 -3.13
CA VAL A 148 -1.18 -6.43 -4.25
C VAL A 148 0.16 -6.92 -3.70
N THR A 149 0.55 -8.13 -4.08
CA THR A 149 1.84 -8.70 -3.72
C THR A 149 2.57 -9.09 -4.99
N ILE A 150 3.80 -8.60 -5.16
CA ILE A 150 4.66 -8.86 -6.31
C ILE A 150 5.89 -9.61 -5.81
N CYS A 151 6.01 -10.88 -6.24
CA CYS A 151 7.15 -11.75 -5.92
C CYS A 151 7.76 -12.21 -7.23
N ASN A 152 8.90 -11.65 -7.63
CA ASN A 152 9.45 -11.84 -8.97
C ASN A 152 8.39 -11.47 -10.03
N ASP A 153 8.10 -12.41 -10.96
CA ASP A 153 7.12 -12.23 -12.02
C ASP A 153 5.69 -12.62 -11.62
N ASN A 154 5.49 -13.08 -10.36
CA ASN A 154 4.18 -13.48 -9.89
C ASN A 154 3.49 -12.33 -9.15
N ILE A 155 2.33 -11.90 -9.66
CA ILE A 155 1.50 -10.86 -9.05
C ILE A 155 0.21 -11.50 -8.53
N THR A 156 -0.02 -11.34 -7.23
CA THR A 156 -1.29 -11.71 -6.59
C THR A 156 -1.99 -10.49 -6.04
N HIS A 157 -3.31 -10.53 -5.99
CA HIS A 157 -4.09 -9.41 -5.47
C HIS A 157 -5.33 -9.89 -4.72
N SER A 158 -5.81 -9.08 -3.79
CA SER A 158 -7.05 -9.33 -3.04
C SER A 158 -7.75 -8.03 -2.69
N LEU A 159 -9.06 -8.11 -2.50
CA LEU A 159 -9.91 -7.05 -1.97
C LEU A 159 -10.53 -7.54 -0.67
N LEU A 160 -10.32 -6.79 0.41
CA LEU A 160 -10.90 -6.99 1.73
C LEU A 160 -11.86 -5.85 2.05
N TYR A 161 -12.91 -6.15 2.80
CA TYR A 161 -13.84 -5.15 3.33
C TYR A 161 -13.63 -5.00 4.84
N ILE A 162 -13.17 -3.85 5.27
CA ILE A 162 -12.81 -3.56 6.67
C ILE A 162 -13.92 -2.71 7.29
N ASN A 163 -14.83 -3.36 7.98
CA ASN A 163 -16.00 -2.72 8.59
C ASN A 163 -15.70 -2.19 9.99
#